data_ae8bf652e8258fc9cb4386f553c2067a
#
_entry.id   ae8bf652e8258fc9cb4386f553c2067a
#
_cell.length_a   1.000
_cell.length_b   1.000
_cell.length_c   1.000
_cell.angle_alpha   90.00
_cell.angle_beta   90.00
_cell.angle_gamma   90.00
#
_symmetry.space_group_name_H-M   'P 1'
#
loop_
_entity.id
_entity.type
_entity.pdbx_description
1 polymer ?
#
loop_
_entity_poly.entity_id
_entity_poly.type
_entity_poly.pdbx_seq_one_letter_code
_entity_poly.pdbx_strand_id
1 'polypeptide(L)'
;LVDQMVDGLTIMANGIKAGLSVTQTMERVVENMNNPISQEFGLVLSQIRLGRSVEDALIEFGERIPRADIQMFVTSINILKETGGNLAETFTTIVLTIRERQKIEKKIEAMTAQGMMQGLIVSMIPFVLIGLFFVMDPSFIAPLFNSALGLVIFLIIIGLVIIGGITVRKIVKIEV
;
A
#
# COMPACT_ATOMS: atom_id res chain seq x y z
N LEU A 1 -7.25 -7.03 -5.63
CA LEU A 1 -8.61 -6.88 -5.11
C LEU A 1 -8.90 -5.45 -4.67
N VAL A 2 -8.04 -4.83 -3.85
CA VAL A 2 -8.27 -3.45 -3.33
C VAL A 2 -8.36 -2.43 -4.48
N ASP A 3 -7.46 -2.50 -5.45
CA ASP A 3 -7.53 -1.62 -6.63
C ASP A 3 -8.84 -1.82 -7.42
N GLN A 4 -9.24 -3.06 -7.61
CA GLN A 4 -10.52 -3.40 -8.24
C GLN A 4 -11.73 -2.94 -7.41
N MET A 5 -11.60 -2.86 -6.07
CA MET A 5 -12.67 -2.38 -5.19
C MET A 5 -13.06 -0.93 -5.51
N VAL A 6 -12.07 -0.07 -5.79
CA VAL A 6 -12.32 1.33 -6.17
C VAL A 6 -13.15 1.41 -7.45
N ASP A 7 -12.80 0.60 -8.45
CA ASP A 7 -13.52 0.56 -9.74
C ASP A 7 -14.90 -0.04 -9.56
N GLY A 8 -15.03 -1.14 -8.82
CA GLY A 8 -16.31 -1.76 -8.49
C GLY A 8 -17.26 -0.81 -7.77
N LEU A 9 -16.77 -0.11 -6.73
CA LEU A 9 -17.55 0.89 -6.00
C LEU A 9 -17.93 2.09 -6.88
N THR A 10 -17.08 2.46 -7.85
CA THR A 10 -17.39 3.51 -8.82
C THR A 10 -18.54 3.06 -9.75
N ILE A 11 -18.54 1.82 -10.21
CA ILE A 11 -19.67 1.24 -10.98
C ILE A 11 -20.94 1.27 -10.14
N MET A 12 -20.87 0.83 -8.88
CA MET A 12 -22.00 0.83 -7.97
C MET A 12 -22.54 2.25 -7.70
N ALA A 13 -21.65 3.22 -7.41
CA ALA A 13 -22.04 4.62 -7.21
C ALA A 13 -22.80 5.19 -8.41
N ASN A 14 -22.29 4.95 -9.62
CA ASN A 14 -22.93 5.42 -10.85
C ASN A 14 -24.26 4.72 -11.10
N GLY A 15 -24.37 3.42 -10.83
CA GLY A 15 -25.62 2.67 -10.96
C GLY A 15 -26.69 3.15 -9.99
N ILE A 16 -26.33 3.44 -8.72
CA ILE A 16 -27.26 3.98 -7.73
C ILE A 16 -27.71 5.39 -8.13
N LYS A 17 -26.80 6.24 -8.64
CA LYS A 17 -27.16 7.56 -9.20
C LYS A 17 -28.15 7.44 -10.36
N ALA A 18 -28.05 6.37 -11.13
CA ALA A 18 -29.00 6.06 -12.24
C ALA A 18 -30.31 5.39 -11.76
N GLY A 19 -30.49 5.21 -10.44
CA GLY A 19 -31.70 4.64 -9.85
C GLY A 19 -31.73 3.12 -9.72
N LEU A 20 -30.59 2.44 -9.93
CA LEU A 20 -30.48 1.00 -9.71
C LEU A 20 -30.42 0.67 -8.22
N SER A 21 -30.93 -0.49 -7.83
CA SER A 21 -30.77 -1.02 -6.47
C SER A 21 -29.31 -1.47 -6.22
N VAL A 22 -28.95 -1.61 -4.93
CA VAL A 22 -27.63 -2.11 -4.53
C VAL A 22 -27.34 -3.46 -5.17
N THR A 23 -28.31 -4.38 -5.20
CA THR A 23 -28.18 -5.71 -5.80
C THR A 23 -27.91 -5.62 -7.32
N GLN A 24 -28.68 -4.78 -8.03
CA GLN A 24 -28.46 -4.56 -9.46
C GLN A 24 -27.08 -3.95 -9.77
N THR A 25 -26.60 -3.08 -8.90
CA THR A 25 -25.25 -2.51 -9.08
C THR A 25 -24.15 -3.54 -8.84
N MET A 26 -24.33 -4.46 -7.88
CA MET A 26 -23.42 -5.59 -7.70
C MET A 26 -23.42 -6.53 -8.93
N GLU A 27 -24.57 -6.77 -9.56
CA GLU A 27 -24.64 -7.52 -10.82
C GLU A 27 -23.82 -6.84 -11.91
N ARG A 28 -23.88 -5.50 -12.03
CA ARG A 28 -23.03 -4.76 -12.97
C ARG A 28 -21.54 -4.91 -12.69
N VAL A 29 -21.13 -4.98 -11.41
CA VAL A 29 -19.75 -5.25 -11.05
C VAL A 29 -19.32 -6.65 -11.54
N VAL A 30 -20.16 -7.67 -11.31
CA VAL A 30 -19.90 -9.05 -11.75
C VAL A 30 -19.78 -9.16 -13.25
N GLU A 31 -20.63 -8.46 -14.01
CA GLU A 31 -20.65 -8.45 -15.46
C GLU A 31 -19.45 -7.72 -16.09
N ASN A 32 -18.98 -6.64 -15.48
CA ASN A 32 -18.02 -5.72 -16.08
C ASN A 32 -16.60 -5.83 -15.53
N MET A 33 -16.37 -6.63 -14.48
CA MET A 33 -15.07 -6.74 -13.85
C MET A 33 -14.55 -8.18 -13.85
N ASN A 34 -13.23 -8.30 -13.82
CA ASN A 34 -12.54 -9.59 -13.74
C ASN A 34 -12.40 -10.07 -12.29
N ASN A 35 -12.08 -11.38 -12.14
CA ASN A 35 -11.69 -11.91 -10.84
C ASN A 35 -10.48 -11.16 -10.25
N PRO A 36 -10.37 -11.06 -8.95
CA PRO A 36 -11.20 -11.71 -7.91
C PRO A 36 -12.49 -10.98 -7.50
N ILE A 37 -12.69 -9.70 -7.85
CA ILE A 37 -13.85 -8.93 -7.36
C ILE A 37 -15.18 -9.47 -7.92
N SER A 38 -15.22 -9.85 -9.19
CA SER A 38 -16.39 -10.45 -9.81
C SER A 38 -16.82 -11.73 -9.09
N GLN A 39 -15.87 -12.58 -8.72
CA GLN A 39 -16.13 -13.80 -7.96
C GLN A 39 -16.72 -13.51 -6.58
N GLU A 40 -16.15 -12.55 -5.86
CA GLU A 40 -16.59 -12.21 -4.51
C GLU A 40 -18.00 -11.59 -4.49
N PHE A 41 -18.27 -10.64 -5.37
CA PHE A 41 -19.63 -10.10 -5.52
C PHE A 41 -20.62 -11.14 -6.05
N GLY A 42 -20.17 -12.06 -6.89
CA GLY A 42 -20.95 -13.21 -7.34
C GLY A 42 -21.40 -14.11 -6.18
N LEU A 43 -20.52 -14.34 -5.20
CA LEU A 43 -20.86 -15.07 -3.97
C LEU A 43 -21.91 -14.33 -3.15
N VAL A 44 -21.74 -13.00 -2.96
CA VAL A 44 -22.73 -12.17 -2.26
C VAL A 44 -24.09 -12.27 -2.94
N LEU A 45 -24.14 -12.11 -4.27
CA LEU A 45 -25.38 -12.23 -5.05
C LEU A 45 -26.02 -13.61 -4.95
N SER A 46 -25.23 -14.68 -4.93
CA SER A 46 -25.74 -16.04 -4.78
C SER A 46 -26.43 -16.26 -3.43
N GLN A 47 -25.86 -15.69 -2.36
CA GLN A 47 -26.46 -15.74 -1.01
C GLN A 47 -27.78 -14.97 -0.95
N ILE A 48 -27.83 -13.79 -1.58
CA ILE A 48 -29.06 -13.01 -1.67
C ILE A 48 -30.16 -13.76 -2.44
N ARG A 49 -29.80 -14.42 -3.55
CA ARG A 49 -30.73 -15.25 -4.32
C ARG A 49 -31.23 -16.47 -3.55
N LEU A 50 -30.46 -16.98 -2.58
CA LEU A 50 -30.86 -18.03 -1.67
C LEU A 50 -31.71 -17.54 -0.48
N GLY A 51 -32.08 -16.26 -0.48
CA GLY A 51 -33.00 -15.67 0.53
C GLY A 51 -32.31 -14.98 1.70
N ARG A 52 -30.97 -14.81 1.65
CA ARG A 52 -30.27 -14.03 2.67
C ARG A 52 -30.52 -12.53 2.47
N SER A 53 -30.51 -11.77 3.56
CA SER A 53 -30.58 -10.30 3.46
C SER A 53 -29.31 -9.75 2.81
N VAL A 54 -29.42 -8.58 2.17
CA VAL A 54 -28.25 -7.90 1.57
C VAL A 54 -27.22 -7.57 2.66
N GLU A 55 -27.69 -7.19 3.83
CA GLU A 55 -26.89 -6.87 5.00
C GLU A 55 -26.05 -8.05 5.47
N ASP A 56 -26.69 -9.19 5.70
CA ASP A 56 -26.02 -10.40 6.18
C ASP A 56 -24.99 -10.93 5.16
N ALA A 57 -25.33 -10.87 3.87
CA ALA A 57 -24.44 -11.27 2.79
C ALA A 57 -23.20 -10.35 2.69
N LEU A 58 -23.38 -9.04 2.94
CA LEU A 58 -22.27 -8.09 2.96
C LEU A 58 -21.42 -8.21 4.23
N ILE A 59 -22.03 -8.48 5.40
CA ILE A 59 -21.27 -8.75 6.64
C ILE A 59 -20.34 -9.94 6.43
N GLU A 60 -20.86 -11.05 5.91
CA GLU A 60 -20.04 -12.24 5.63
C GLU A 60 -18.94 -11.97 4.58
N PHE A 61 -19.23 -11.14 3.57
CA PHE A 61 -18.21 -10.67 2.63
C PHE A 61 -17.07 -9.93 3.35
N GLY A 62 -17.41 -9.02 4.28
CA GLY A 62 -16.45 -8.30 5.09
C GLY A 62 -15.61 -9.20 6.00
N GLU A 63 -16.23 -10.23 6.60
CA GLU A 63 -15.54 -11.20 7.45
C GLU A 63 -14.58 -12.09 6.64
N ARG A 64 -14.98 -12.48 5.43
CA ARG A 64 -14.16 -13.28 4.51
C ARG A 64 -12.91 -12.54 4.04
N ILE A 65 -13.02 -11.22 3.88
CA ILE A 65 -11.93 -10.38 3.39
C ILE A 65 -11.68 -9.24 4.41
N PRO A 66 -10.88 -9.50 5.47
CA PRO A 66 -10.66 -8.56 6.56
C PRO A 66 -9.71 -7.40 6.15
N ARG A 67 -10.15 -6.58 5.19
CA ARG A 67 -9.45 -5.39 4.72
C ARG A 67 -10.22 -4.14 5.15
N ALA A 68 -9.49 -3.14 5.62
CA ALA A 68 -10.10 -1.90 6.13
C ALA A 68 -11.06 -1.24 5.13
N ASP A 69 -10.72 -1.26 3.84
CA ASP A 69 -11.53 -0.67 2.78
C ASP A 69 -12.86 -1.41 2.60
N ILE A 70 -12.84 -2.74 2.71
CA ILE A 70 -14.04 -3.58 2.60
C ILE A 70 -14.90 -3.44 3.85
N GLN A 71 -14.29 -3.40 5.03
CA GLN A 71 -15.01 -3.17 6.29
C GLN A 71 -15.70 -1.81 6.28
N MET A 72 -15.02 -0.77 5.81
CA MET A 72 -15.61 0.57 5.67
C MET A 72 -16.81 0.55 4.71
N PHE A 73 -16.71 -0.13 3.58
CA PHE A 73 -17.81 -0.28 2.62
C PHE A 73 -19.01 -1.00 3.23
N VAL A 74 -18.80 -2.17 3.84
CA VAL A 74 -19.88 -2.97 4.46
C VAL A 74 -20.57 -2.19 5.58
N THR A 75 -19.79 -1.60 6.49
CA THR A 75 -20.32 -0.82 7.60
C THR A 75 -21.14 0.37 7.10
N SER A 76 -20.64 1.09 6.09
CA SER A 76 -21.34 2.26 5.55
C SER A 76 -22.67 1.90 4.90
N ILE A 77 -22.76 0.78 4.17
CA ILE A 77 -24.02 0.35 3.56
C ILE A 77 -25.03 -0.03 4.64
N ASN A 78 -24.62 -0.78 5.65
CA ASN A 78 -25.52 -1.23 6.72
C ASN A 78 -26.11 -0.02 7.50
N ILE A 79 -25.26 0.94 7.88
CA ILE A 79 -25.71 2.17 8.56
C ILE A 79 -26.70 2.96 7.68
N LEU A 80 -26.40 3.12 6.40
CA LEU A 80 -27.24 3.91 5.51
C LEU A 80 -28.60 3.29 5.21
N LYS A 81 -28.65 1.97 5.18
CA LYS A 81 -29.92 1.27 4.99
C LYS A 81 -30.82 1.41 6.21
N GLU A 82 -30.26 1.42 7.42
CA GLU A 82 -30.98 1.68 8.66
C GLU A 82 -31.46 3.14 8.77
N THR A 83 -30.62 4.09 8.33
CA THR A 83 -30.89 5.53 8.49
C THR A 83 -31.58 6.17 7.30
N GLY A 84 -31.73 5.47 6.16
CA GLY A 84 -32.37 5.99 4.95
C GLY A 84 -31.57 7.06 4.22
N GLY A 85 -30.27 7.11 4.42
CA GLY A 85 -29.38 8.11 3.83
C GLY A 85 -29.15 7.97 2.32
N ASN A 86 -28.47 8.95 1.73
CA ASN A 86 -28.12 8.98 0.31
C ASN A 86 -26.99 8.00 -0.03
N LEU A 87 -27.36 6.80 -0.46
CA LEU A 87 -26.41 5.75 -0.85
C LEU A 87 -25.43 6.22 -1.94
N ALA A 88 -25.89 6.97 -2.95
CA ALA A 88 -25.04 7.40 -4.07
C ALA A 88 -23.92 8.36 -3.62
N GLU A 89 -24.22 9.26 -2.71
CA GLU A 89 -23.26 10.19 -2.14
C GLU A 89 -22.24 9.46 -1.26
N THR A 90 -22.72 8.53 -0.44
CA THR A 90 -21.83 7.73 0.42
C THR A 90 -20.91 6.85 -0.37
N PHE A 91 -21.39 6.15 -1.40
CA PHE A 91 -20.50 5.38 -2.28
C PHE A 91 -19.43 6.25 -2.93
N THR A 92 -19.83 7.46 -3.36
CA THR A 92 -18.86 8.42 -3.93
C THR A 92 -17.81 8.83 -2.90
N THR A 93 -18.22 9.10 -1.67
CA THR A 93 -17.32 9.47 -0.56
C THR A 93 -16.37 8.31 -0.21
N ILE A 94 -16.86 7.07 -0.14
CA ILE A 94 -16.03 5.88 0.10
C ILE A 94 -14.97 5.74 -1.01
N VAL A 95 -15.37 5.86 -2.28
CA VAL A 95 -14.45 5.80 -3.42
C VAL A 95 -13.35 6.86 -3.30
N LEU A 96 -13.71 8.10 -2.96
CA LEU A 96 -12.74 9.19 -2.80
C LEU A 96 -11.78 8.90 -1.64
N THR A 97 -12.30 8.46 -0.50
CA THR A 97 -11.49 8.13 0.68
C THR A 97 -10.49 7.01 0.39
N ILE A 98 -10.92 5.93 -0.28
CA ILE A 98 -10.03 4.82 -0.65
C ILE A 98 -8.97 5.31 -1.64
N ARG A 99 -9.34 6.11 -2.64
CA ARG A 99 -8.37 6.69 -3.61
C ARG A 99 -7.33 7.58 -2.94
N GLU A 100 -7.74 8.40 -1.99
CA GLU A 100 -6.82 9.25 -1.24
C GLU A 100 -5.83 8.41 -0.41
N ARG A 101 -6.32 7.40 0.29
CA ARG A 101 -5.46 6.46 1.01
C ARG A 101 -4.45 5.78 0.09
N GLN A 102 -4.89 5.22 -1.03
CA GLN A 102 -4.01 4.58 -2.01
C GLN A 102 -2.97 5.57 -2.56
N LYS A 103 -3.36 6.83 -2.80
CA LYS A 103 -2.43 7.88 -3.26
C LYS A 103 -1.35 8.16 -2.20
N ILE A 104 -1.74 8.22 -0.94
CA ILE A 104 -0.80 8.42 0.19
C ILE A 104 0.13 7.22 0.32
N GLU A 105 -0.40 5.99 0.29
CA GLU A 105 0.40 4.76 0.35
C GLU A 105 1.44 4.69 -0.77
N LYS A 106 1.04 4.94 -2.02
CA LYS A 106 1.96 5.00 -3.17
C LYS A 106 3.01 6.10 -3.04
N LYS A 107 2.63 7.25 -2.47
CA LYS A 107 3.59 8.35 -2.22
C LYS A 107 4.61 7.97 -1.15
N ILE A 108 4.18 7.32 -0.07
CA ILE A 108 5.08 6.82 0.98
C ILE A 108 6.02 5.77 0.40
N GLU A 109 5.52 4.82 -0.40
CA GLU A 109 6.34 3.81 -1.06
C GLU A 109 7.41 4.44 -1.97
N ALA A 110 7.02 5.43 -2.78
CA ALA A 110 7.97 6.14 -3.65
C ALA A 110 9.04 6.91 -2.85
N MET A 111 8.63 7.62 -1.78
CA MET A 111 9.58 8.33 -0.90
C MET A 111 10.50 7.36 -0.16
N THR A 112 9.99 6.22 0.26
CA THR A 112 10.74 5.14 0.90
C THR A 112 11.80 4.57 -0.05
N ALA A 113 11.42 4.28 -1.30
CA ALA A 113 12.34 3.81 -2.33
C ALA A 113 13.43 4.84 -2.63
N GLN A 114 13.07 6.13 -2.72
CA GLN A 114 14.02 7.22 -2.88
C GLN A 114 15.02 7.30 -1.71
N GLY A 115 14.53 7.21 -0.47
CA GLY A 115 15.37 7.22 0.73
C GLY A 115 16.35 6.05 0.78
N MET A 116 15.93 4.85 0.37
CA MET A 116 16.81 3.68 0.27
C MET A 116 17.91 3.88 -0.77
N MET A 117 17.58 4.43 -1.94
CA MET A 117 18.57 4.71 -2.99
C MET A 117 19.59 5.77 -2.54
N GLN A 118 19.13 6.85 -1.90
CA GLN A 118 20.02 7.86 -1.32
C GLN A 118 20.92 7.27 -0.24
N GLY A 119 20.40 6.45 0.65
CA GLY A 119 21.17 5.78 1.68
C GLY A 119 22.24 4.86 1.10
N LEU A 120 21.93 4.13 0.03
CA LEU A 120 22.89 3.28 -0.68
C LEU A 120 24.03 4.11 -1.28
N ILE A 121 23.68 5.20 -1.99
CA ILE A 121 24.68 6.09 -2.63
C ILE A 121 25.61 6.68 -1.57
N VAL A 122 25.05 7.25 -0.50
CA VAL A 122 25.87 7.84 0.58
C VAL A 122 26.76 6.80 1.25
N SER A 123 26.27 5.57 1.46
CA SER A 123 27.07 4.49 2.04
C SER A 123 28.21 4.02 1.12
N MET A 124 28.09 4.22 -0.19
CA MET A 124 29.14 3.86 -1.15
C MET A 124 30.26 4.90 -1.27
N ILE A 125 30.01 6.17 -0.90
CA ILE A 125 30.98 7.27 -1.05
C ILE A 125 32.35 6.95 -0.41
N PRO A 126 32.46 6.47 0.83
CA PRO A 126 33.77 6.16 1.44
C PRO A 126 34.56 5.12 0.64
N PHE A 127 33.88 4.10 0.13
CA PHE A 127 34.53 3.03 -0.63
C PHE A 127 35.02 3.52 -2.00
N VAL A 128 34.21 4.35 -2.67
CA VAL A 128 34.57 4.98 -3.94
C VAL A 128 35.78 5.91 -3.75
N LEU A 129 35.82 6.70 -2.69
CA LEU A 129 36.94 7.58 -2.38
C LEU A 129 38.21 6.81 -2.09
N ILE A 130 38.14 5.75 -1.28
CA ILE A 130 39.31 4.88 -1.01
C ILE A 130 39.82 4.28 -2.31
N GLY A 131 38.93 3.77 -3.18
CA GLY A 131 39.29 3.22 -4.47
C GLY A 131 39.96 4.25 -5.41
N LEU A 132 39.41 5.47 -5.44
CA LEU A 132 39.96 6.57 -6.25
C LEU A 132 41.36 6.95 -5.79
N PHE A 133 41.56 7.16 -4.49
CA PHE A 133 42.89 7.46 -3.95
C PHE A 133 43.88 6.32 -4.13
N PHE A 134 43.45 5.06 -4.07
CA PHE A 134 44.30 3.92 -4.33
C PHE A 134 44.83 3.90 -5.77
N VAL A 135 44.01 4.34 -6.74
CA VAL A 135 44.40 4.43 -8.15
C VAL A 135 45.29 5.64 -8.42
N MET A 136 45.03 6.79 -7.79
CA MET A 136 45.77 8.04 -8.02
C MET A 136 47.15 8.04 -7.32
N ASP A 137 47.18 7.64 -6.08
CA ASP A 137 48.44 7.59 -5.28
C ASP A 137 48.34 6.48 -4.21
N PRO A 138 48.82 5.27 -4.52
CA PRO A 138 48.85 4.17 -3.56
C PRO A 138 49.61 4.48 -2.28
N SER A 139 50.59 5.40 -2.33
CA SER A 139 51.42 5.76 -1.17
C SER A 139 50.62 6.54 -0.10
N PHE A 140 49.59 7.24 -0.53
CA PHE A 140 48.69 7.97 0.36
C PHE A 140 47.79 7.05 1.20
N ILE A 141 47.40 5.93 0.63
CA ILE A 141 46.53 4.95 1.31
C ILE A 141 47.33 3.89 2.09
N ALA A 142 48.56 3.63 1.72
CA ALA A 142 49.41 2.63 2.38
C ALA A 142 49.52 2.78 3.91
N PRO A 143 49.63 3.99 4.49
CA PRO A 143 49.66 4.16 5.95
C PRO A 143 48.34 3.73 6.64
N LEU A 144 47.20 3.77 5.93
CA LEU A 144 45.91 3.35 6.48
C LEU A 144 45.89 1.84 6.79
N PHE A 145 46.61 1.04 5.99
CA PHE A 145 46.66 -0.41 6.15
C PHE A 145 47.95 -0.90 6.88
N ASN A 146 49.00 -0.11 6.84
CA ASN A 146 50.32 -0.49 7.41
C ASN A 146 50.54 0.03 8.82
N SER A 147 49.70 0.95 9.34
CA SER A 147 49.83 1.44 10.72
C SER A 147 48.70 0.90 11.60
N ALA A 148 48.99 0.61 12.87
CA ALA A 148 47.99 0.18 13.83
C ALA A 148 46.87 1.24 14.00
N LEU A 149 47.21 2.53 13.96
CA LEU A 149 46.27 3.65 14.05
C LEU A 149 45.39 3.73 12.81
N GLY A 150 45.91 3.52 11.62
CA GLY A 150 45.17 3.49 10.35
C GLY A 150 44.13 2.36 10.34
N LEU A 151 44.49 1.17 10.80
CA LEU A 151 43.60 0.03 10.89
C LEU A 151 42.44 0.25 11.85
N VAL A 152 42.68 0.92 13.01
CA VAL A 152 41.62 1.29 13.94
C VAL A 152 40.65 2.30 13.32
N ILE A 153 41.16 3.32 12.63
CA ILE A 153 40.34 4.31 11.92
C ILE A 153 39.48 3.62 10.83
N PHE A 154 40.05 2.71 10.06
CA PHE A 154 39.34 1.97 9.04
C PHE A 154 38.20 1.11 9.62
N LEU A 155 38.42 0.43 10.74
CA LEU A 155 37.38 -0.33 11.44
C LEU A 155 36.25 0.57 11.97
N ILE A 156 36.59 1.75 12.49
CA ILE A 156 35.59 2.73 12.94
C ILE A 156 34.72 3.21 11.76
N ILE A 157 35.33 3.51 10.61
CA ILE A 157 34.60 3.91 9.39
C ILE A 157 33.62 2.83 8.96
N ILE A 158 34.05 1.57 8.89
CA ILE A 158 33.19 0.43 8.55
C ILE A 158 32.05 0.30 9.55
N GLY A 159 32.34 0.40 10.86
CA GLY A 159 31.33 0.36 11.90
C GLY A 159 30.26 1.45 11.75
N LEU A 160 30.69 2.69 11.48
CA LEU A 160 29.77 3.81 11.25
C LEU A 160 28.92 3.62 9.99
N VAL A 161 29.48 3.09 8.90
CA VAL A 161 28.72 2.78 7.66
C VAL A 161 27.67 1.70 7.92
N ILE A 162 28.01 0.66 8.67
CA ILE A 162 27.06 -0.41 9.03
C ILE A 162 25.92 0.14 9.90
N ILE A 163 26.26 0.89 10.95
CA ILE A 163 25.27 1.50 11.84
C ILE A 163 24.38 2.46 11.04
N GLY A 164 24.95 3.30 10.18
CA GLY A 164 24.20 4.20 9.30
C GLY A 164 23.25 3.43 8.38
N GLY A 165 23.72 2.37 7.74
CA GLY A 165 22.91 1.53 6.87
C GLY A 165 21.74 0.83 7.58
N ILE A 166 21.97 0.34 8.82
CA ILE A 166 20.91 -0.26 9.65
C ILE A 166 19.90 0.81 10.06
N THR A 167 20.37 1.97 10.46
CA THR A 167 19.50 3.09 10.88
C THR A 167 18.61 3.56 9.73
N VAL A 168 19.17 3.76 8.54
CA VAL A 168 18.41 4.12 7.33
C VAL A 168 17.36 3.06 7.03
N ARG A 169 17.71 1.77 7.05
CA ARG A 169 16.76 0.68 6.84
C ARG A 169 15.64 0.67 7.88
N LYS A 170 15.93 0.97 9.13
CA LYS A 170 14.95 0.99 10.22
C LYS A 170 13.99 2.18 10.09
N ILE A 171 14.49 3.36 9.71
CA ILE A 171 13.67 4.57 9.50
C ILE A 171 12.78 4.43 8.27
N VAL A 172 13.33 3.85 7.20
CA VAL A 172 12.63 3.67 5.92
C VAL A 172 11.58 2.55 5.99
N LYS A 173 11.78 1.54 6.85
CA LYS A 173 10.81 0.47 7.12
C LYS A 173 9.78 0.94 8.17
N ILE A 174 9.15 2.09 7.94
CA ILE A 174 7.92 2.44 8.67
C ILE A 174 6.84 1.58 8.03
N GLU A 175 6.41 0.54 8.74
CA GLU A 175 5.23 -0.23 8.39
C GLU A 175 4.03 0.71 8.47
N VAL A 176 3.35 0.87 7.34
CA VAL A 176 2.02 1.47 7.24
C VAL A 176 0.99 0.38 7.55
#